data_dfaeddc222ee8dc34221b1777297a858
#
_entry.id   dfaeddc222ee8dc34221b1777297a858
#
_cell.length_a   1.000
_cell.length_b   1.000
_cell.length_c   1.000
_cell.angle_alpha   90.00
_cell.angle_beta   90.00
_cell.angle_gamma   90.00
#
_symmetry.space_group_name_H-M   'P 1'
#
loop_
_entity.id
_entity.type
_entity.pdbx_description
1 polymer ?
#
loop_
_entity_poly.entity_id
_entity_poly.type
_entity_poly.pdbx_seq_one_letter_code
_entity_poly.pdbx_strand_id
1 'polypeptide(L)'
;VLLLFVVKRQTSFETKKLMQPALTVQGLCKSFGPVEVLRGVDLTLMRGEVLALVGDNGAGKSTLIKHVAGVYRADSGRIELDGQRIDGLSPRQARERGIETVYQDLALAEELSVGANVFLGREPMRRLFGILPYVDERRIRAETSALLDRLQSQMPPAAKTVARLSGGQRQAVAIARAIYWKAKVVIMDEPTAALAVMERQKVVQHARQLAASGACVIYVGHNLVEILEVADRVAVMFRGRIVHVTLAGNTDQETLIKYMTGYADRRDAA
;
A
#
# COMPACT_ATOMS: atom_id res chain seq x y z
N VAL A 1 31.08 8.49 1.09
CA VAL A 1 29.65 8.68 1.41
C VAL A 1 28.81 7.58 0.76
N LEU A 2 29.06 7.22 -0.52
CA LEU A 2 28.31 6.15 -1.22
C LEU A 2 28.52 4.76 -0.59
N LEU A 3 29.75 4.42 -0.16
CA LEU A 3 30.05 3.12 0.47
C LEU A 3 29.32 2.91 1.82
N LEU A 4 29.17 3.96 2.60
CA LEU A 4 28.45 3.92 3.89
C LEU A 4 26.94 3.67 3.73
N PHE A 5 26.35 4.12 2.60
CA PHE A 5 24.94 3.87 2.28
C PHE A 5 24.69 2.41 1.86
N VAL A 6 25.64 1.81 1.12
CA VAL A 6 25.54 0.40 0.67
C VAL A 6 25.71 -0.54 1.86
N VAL A 7 26.67 -0.29 2.74
CA VAL A 7 26.90 -1.13 3.95
C VAL A 7 25.74 -1.02 4.93
N LYS A 8 25.16 0.17 5.16
CA LYS A 8 23.95 0.31 5.99
C LYS A 8 22.71 -0.38 5.39
N ARG A 9 22.61 -0.51 4.06
CA ARG A 9 21.54 -1.27 3.41
C ARG A 9 21.68 -2.77 3.65
N GLN A 10 22.88 -3.34 3.56
CA GLN A 10 23.12 -4.77 3.77
C GLN A 10 22.89 -5.19 5.23
N THR A 11 23.39 -4.44 6.20
CA THR A 11 23.19 -4.76 7.63
C THR A 11 21.73 -4.61 8.09
N SER A 12 20.98 -3.63 7.54
CA SER A 12 19.53 -3.50 7.80
C SER A 12 18.73 -4.68 7.26
N PHE A 13 19.16 -5.29 6.15
CA PHE A 13 18.48 -6.44 5.53
C PHE A 13 18.74 -7.75 6.27
N GLU A 14 19.94 -7.98 6.77
CA GLU A 14 20.27 -9.18 7.56
C GLU A 14 19.55 -9.22 8.89
N THR A 15 19.36 -8.07 9.54
CA THR A 15 18.60 -7.98 10.79
C THR A 15 17.09 -8.19 10.57
N LYS A 16 16.55 -7.80 9.39
CA LYS A 16 15.15 -8.07 8.99
C LYS A 16 14.87 -9.56 8.70
N LYS A 17 15.88 -10.36 8.39
CA LYS A 17 15.76 -11.79 8.08
C LYS A 17 15.33 -12.64 9.30
N LEU A 18 15.37 -12.08 10.49
CA LEU A 18 14.95 -12.70 11.76
C LEU A 18 13.54 -12.28 12.22
N MET A 19 12.86 -11.39 11.51
CA MET A 19 11.53 -10.93 11.89
C MET A 19 10.43 -11.78 11.24
N GLN A 20 9.43 -12.14 12.03
CA GLN A 20 8.22 -12.79 11.53
C GLN A 20 7.51 -11.89 10.48
N PRO A 21 6.97 -12.46 9.40
CA PRO A 21 6.23 -11.68 8.40
C PRO A 21 5.02 -11.02 9.05
N ALA A 22 4.78 -9.75 8.70
CA ALA A 22 3.61 -9.02 9.18
C ALA A 22 2.35 -9.40 8.41
N LEU A 23 2.45 -9.58 7.10
CA LEU A 23 1.37 -10.09 6.26
C LEU A 23 1.82 -11.34 5.53
N THR A 24 0.98 -12.37 5.56
CA THR A 24 1.20 -13.63 4.84
C THR A 24 -0.05 -13.98 4.04
N VAL A 25 0.13 -14.29 2.77
CA VAL A 25 -0.89 -14.84 1.87
C VAL A 25 -0.43 -16.25 1.52
N GLN A 26 -1.30 -17.25 1.65
CA GLN A 26 -0.95 -18.65 1.41
C GLN A 26 -2.02 -19.35 0.59
N GLY A 27 -1.63 -19.88 -0.58
CA GLY A 27 -2.46 -20.66 -1.46
C GLY A 27 -3.74 -19.96 -1.91
N LEU A 28 -3.71 -18.62 -2.06
CA LEU A 28 -4.90 -17.84 -2.32
C LEU A 28 -5.42 -18.09 -3.73
N CYS A 29 -6.68 -18.58 -3.83
CA CYS A 29 -7.36 -18.80 -5.10
C CYS A 29 -8.62 -17.94 -5.20
N LYS A 30 -8.93 -17.50 -6.42
CA LYS A 30 -10.16 -16.76 -6.72
C LYS A 30 -10.59 -16.94 -8.17
N SER A 31 -11.87 -17.28 -8.34
CA SER A 31 -12.54 -17.34 -9.64
C SER A 31 -13.70 -16.35 -9.68
N PHE A 32 -13.97 -15.83 -10.85
CA PHE A 32 -15.17 -15.05 -11.18
C PHE A 32 -15.88 -15.76 -12.34
N GLY A 33 -16.94 -16.49 -12.02
CA GLY A 33 -17.58 -17.39 -12.97
C GLY A 33 -16.57 -18.43 -13.47
N PRO A 34 -16.41 -18.60 -14.79
CA PRO A 34 -15.47 -19.60 -15.36
C PRO A 34 -14.00 -19.13 -15.35
N VAL A 35 -13.73 -17.87 -14.98
CA VAL A 35 -12.38 -17.29 -15.07
C VAL A 35 -11.68 -17.41 -13.72
N GLU A 36 -10.65 -18.25 -13.66
CA GLU A 36 -9.76 -18.35 -12.51
C GLU A 36 -8.70 -17.23 -12.56
N VAL A 37 -8.81 -16.27 -11.63
CA VAL A 37 -7.97 -15.05 -11.61
C VAL A 37 -6.79 -15.19 -10.68
N LEU A 38 -6.94 -15.84 -9.52
CA LEU A 38 -5.84 -16.17 -8.60
C LEU A 38 -5.72 -17.69 -8.49
N ARG A 39 -4.49 -18.18 -8.59
CA ARG A 39 -4.18 -19.61 -8.76
C ARG A 39 -3.12 -20.07 -7.75
N GLY A 40 -3.49 -20.09 -6.47
CA GLY A 40 -2.59 -20.49 -5.40
C GLY A 40 -1.49 -19.47 -5.18
N VAL A 41 -1.85 -18.21 -4.89
CA VAL A 41 -0.91 -17.12 -4.65
C VAL A 41 -0.31 -17.25 -3.26
N ASP A 42 1.03 -17.27 -3.19
CA ASP A 42 1.82 -17.19 -1.97
C ASP A 42 2.60 -15.88 -1.95
N LEU A 43 2.49 -15.10 -0.87
CA LEU A 43 3.19 -13.83 -0.71
C LEU A 43 3.42 -13.52 0.76
N THR A 44 4.59 -12.99 1.09
CA THR A 44 4.92 -12.55 2.45
C THR A 44 5.47 -11.13 2.43
N LEU A 45 5.04 -10.32 3.40
CA LEU A 45 5.56 -8.97 3.62
C LEU A 45 6.17 -8.85 5.01
N MET A 46 7.34 -8.23 5.08
CA MET A 46 8.01 -7.96 6.34
C MET A 46 7.69 -6.56 6.85
N ARG A 47 7.77 -6.34 8.17
CA ARG A 47 7.58 -5.00 8.74
C ARG A 47 8.61 -4.02 8.20
N GLY A 48 8.15 -2.82 7.86
CA GLY A 48 9.01 -1.77 7.33
C GLY A 48 9.59 -2.09 5.95
N GLU A 49 8.92 -2.93 5.16
CA GLU A 49 9.30 -3.29 3.80
C GLU A 49 8.38 -2.61 2.79
N VAL A 50 8.95 -2.14 1.69
CA VAL A 50 8.22 -1.82 0.47
C VAL A 50 8.34 -3.01 -0.48
N LEU A 51 7.26 -3.76 -0.64
CA LEU A 51 7.14 -4.82 -1.64
C LEU A 51 6.42 -4.27 -2.87
N ALA A 52 7.10 -4.20 -3.99
CA ALA A 52 6.44 -3.89 -5.25
C ALA A 52 5.77 -5.13 -5.83
N LEU A 53 4.54 -4.95 -6.32
CA LEU A 53 3.79 -5.97 -7.04
C LEU A 53 3.66 -5.54 -8.50
N VAL A 54 4.36 -6.22 -9.40
CA VAL A 54 4.38 -5.94 -10.84
C VAL A 54 3.78 -7.09 -11.64
N GLY A 55 3.41 -6.83 -12.88
CA GLY A 55 2.81 -7.80 -13.79
C GLY A 55 1.95 -7.10 -14.84
N ASP A 56 1.64 -7.79 -15.91
CA ASP A 56 0.79 -7.26 -16.99
C ASP A 56 -0.65 -6.97 -16.55
N ASN A 57 -1.38 -6.26 -17.40
CA ASN A 57 -2.82 -6.06 -17.21
C ASN A 57 -3.52 -7.43 -17.22
N GLY A 58 -4.41 -7.65 -16.26
CA GLY A 58 -5.07 -8.95 -16.11
C GLY A 58 -4.24 -10.03 -15.38
N ALA A 59 -3.00 -9.76 -14.94
CA ALA A 59 -2.20 -10.72 -14.17
C ALA A 59 -2.82 -11.12 -12.83
N GLY A 60 -3.76 -10.32 -12.27
CA GLY A 60 -4.43 -10.58 -11.01
C GLY A 60 -4.05 -9.63 -9.86
N LYS A 61 -3.17 -8.64 -10.10
CA LYS A 61 -2.68 -7.69 -9.08
C LYS A 61 -3.80 -7.03 -8.29
N SER A 62 -4.71 -6.35 -8.99
CA SER A 62 -5.84 -5.64 -8.34
C SER A 62 -6.79 -6.60 -7.63
N THR A 63 -6.91 -7.85 -8.08
CA THR A 63 -7.69 -8.88 -7.38
C THR A 63 -6.99 -9.27 -6.08
N LEU A 64 -5.68 -9.51 -6.08
CA LEU A 64 -4.91 -9.83 -4.89
C LEU A 64 -5.01 -8.73 -3.82
N ILE A 65 -4.76 -7.48 -4.19
CA ILE A 65 -4.83 -6.37 -3.23
C ILE A 65 -6.24 -6.15 -2.68
N LYS A 66 -7.30 -6.38 -3.49
CA LYS A 66 -8.70 -6.32 -3.04
C LYS A 66 -9.05 -7.42 -2.03
N HIS A 67 -8.40 -8.60 -2.07
CA HIS A 67 -8.54 -9.60 -1.02
C HIS A 67 -7.87 -9.15 0.28
N VAL A 68 -6.65 -8.61 0.21
CA VAL A 68 -5.94 -8.06 1.37
C VAL A 68 -6.74 -6.91 2.00
N ALA A 69 -7.37 -6.06 1.17
CA ALA A 69 -8.21 -4.95 1.61
C ALA A 69 -9.60 -5.38 2.13
N GLY A 70 -9.96 -6.67 2.05
CA GLY A 70 -11.23 -7.19 2.52
C GLY A 70 -12.43 -6.93 1.58
N VAL A 71 -12.16 -6.52 0.32
CA VAL A 71 -13.21 -6.27 -0.70
C VAL A 71 -13.75 -7.58 -1.25
N TYR A 72 -12.87 -8.57 -1.45
CA TYR A 72 -13.24 -9.88 -1.98
C TYR A 72 -12.99 -10.99 -0.94
N ARG A 73 -13.80 -12.04 -0.99
CA ARG A 73 -13.56 -13.28 -0.28
C ARG A 73 -12.87 -14.27 -1.21
N ALA A 74 -11.84 -14.92 -0.70
CA ALA A 74 -11.15 -15.99 -1.41
C ALA A 74 -12.04 -17.24 -1.53
N ASP A 75 -11.83 -18.01 -2.57
CA ASP A 75 -12.47 -19.32 -2.74
C ASP A 75 -11.70 -20.38 -1.93
N SER A 76 -10.37 -20.24 -1.84
CA SER A 76 -9.51 -21.03 -0.97
C SER A 76 -8.23 -20.27 -0.60
N GLY A 77 -7.45 -20.84 0.32
CA GLY A 77 -6.27 -20.21 0.86
C GLY A 77 -6.54 -19.38 2.12
N ARG A 78 -5.55 -18.62 2.56
CA ARG A 78 -5.66 -17.78 3.76
C ARG A 78 -4.79 -16.53 3.67
N ILE A 79 -5.23 -15.51 4.40
CA ILE A 79 -4.47 -14.27 4.60
C ILE A 79 -4.35 -14.06 6.11
N GLU A 80 -3.13 -13.82 6.58
CA GLU A 80 -2.82 -13.57 7.98
C GLU A 80 -2.10 -12.23 8.15
N LEU A 81 -2.52 -11.45 9.13
CA LEU A 81 -1.86 -10.21 9.57
C LEU A 81 -1.40 -10.41 11.02
N ASP A 82 -0.09 -10.28 11.27
CA ASP A 82 0.51 -10.55 12.60
C ASP A 82 0.12 -11.94 13.15
N GLY A 83 0.05 -12.96 12.29
CA GLY A 83 -0.36 -14.32 12.64
C GLY A 83 -1.87 -14.49 12.90
N GLN A 84 -2.66 -13.45 12.74
CA GLN A 84 -4.12 -13.53 12.87
C GLN A 84 -4.78 -13.59 11.50
N ARG A 85 -5.68 -14.56 11.34
CA ARG A 85 -6.43 -14.75 10.10
C ARG A 85 -7.33 -13.54 9.82
N ILE A 86 -7.28 -13.02 8.60
CA ILE A 86 -8.03 -11.84 8.17
C ILE A 86 -8.85 -12.07 6.89
N ASP A 87 -8.73 -13.21 6.23
CA ASP A 87 -9.55 -13.54 5.06
C ASP A 87 -11.05 -13.56 5.44
N GLY A 88 -11.85 -12.91 4.62
CA GLY A 88 -13.29 -12.76 4.85
C GLY A 88 -13.68 -11.57 5.72
N LEU A 89 -12.75 -10.75 6.20
CA LEU A 89 -13.08 -9.45 6.80
C LEU A 89 -13.70 -8.52 5.77
N SER A 90 -14.61 -7.66 6.22
CA SER A 90 -15.08 -6.54 5.41
C SER A 90 -14.00 -5.44 5.31
N PRO A 91 -14.08 -4.50 4.33
CA PRO A 91 -13.13 -3.39 4.23
C PRO A 91 -13.04 -2.54 5.48
N ARG A 92 -14.15 -2.37 6.20
CA ARG A 92 -14.18 -1.67 7.49
C ARG A 92 -13.35 -2.42 8.54
N GLN A 93 -13.57 -3.72 8.67
CA GLN A 93 -12.82 -4.57 9.62
C GLN A 93 -11.33 -4.65 9.25
N ALA A 94 -10.98 -4.72 7.97
CA ALA A 94 -9.60 -4.68 7.51
C ALA A 94 -8.91 -3.37 7.92
N ARG A 95 -9.59 -2.22 7.75
CA ARG A 95 -9.10 -0.93 8.24
C ARG A 95 -8.94 -0.89 9.77
N GLU A 96 -9.90 -1.42 10.52
CA GLU A 96 -9.81 -1.52 11.98
C GLU A 96 -8.61 -2.37 12.44
N ARG A 97 -8.16 -3.34 11.61
CA ARG A 97 -6.94 -4.13 11.85
C ARG A 97 -5.65 -3.44 11.40
N GLY A 98 -5.74 -2.28 10.76
CA GLY A 98 -4.62 -1.47 10.32
C GLY A 98 -4.21 -1.69 8.86
N ILE A 99 -5.12 -2.14 7.99
CA ILE A 99 -4.89 -2.20 6.55
C ILE A 99 -5.51 -0.96 5.91
N GLU A 100 -4.70 -0.09 5.35
CA GLU A 100 -5.15 1.10 4.63
C GLU A 100 -4.84 0.95 3.14
N THR A 101 -5.74 1.46 2.29
CA THR A 101 -5.57 1.44 0.84
C THR A 101 -5.60 2.86 0.29
N VAL A 102 -4.57 3.20 -0.46
CA VAL A 102 -4.48 4.39 -1.30
C VAL A 102 -4.79 3.93 -2.72
N TYR A 103 -6.03 4.14 -3.15
CA TYR A 103 -6.50 3.77 -4.47
C TYR A 103 -6.01 4.77 -5.54
N GLN A 104 -6.06 4.38 -6.80
CA GLN A 104 -5.73 5.23 -7.93
C GLN A 104 -6.60 6.51 -7.98
N ASP A 105 -7.87 6.43 -7.60
CA ASP A 105 -8.80 7.55 -7.44
C ASP A 105 -8.73 8.21 -6.05
N LEU A 106 -7.76 7.79 -5.20
CA LEU A 106 -7.48 8.24 -3.83
C LEU A 106 -8.63 8.04 -2.84
N ALA A 107 -9.83 7.68 -3.27
CA ALA A 107 -11.05 7.49 -2.47
C ALA A 107 -11.23 8.62 -1.42
N LEU A 108 -11.05 9.86 -1.85
CA LEU A 108 -11.28 11.06 -1.06
C LEU A 108 -12.64 11.65 -1.37
N ALA A 109 -13.34 12.10 -0.32
CA ALA A 109 -14.56 12.86 -0.46
C ALA A 109 -14.21 14.31 -0.83
N GLU A 110 -14.35 14.68 -2.09
CA GLU A 110 -13.89 15.97 -2.64
C GLU A 110 -14.57 17.16 -1.99
N GLU A 111 -15.83 17.03 -1.60
CA GLU A 111 -16.62 18.08 -0.94
C GLU A 111 -16.21 18.32 0.52
N LEU A 112 -15.50 17.37 1.13
CA LEU A 112 -15.09 17.47 2.52
C LEU A 112 -13.71 18.14 2.66
N SER A 113 -13.45 18.64 3.87
CA SER A 113 -12.14 19.19 4.22
C SER A 113 -11.06 18.11 4.29
N VAL A 114 -9.79 18.54 4.24
CA VAL A 114 -8.61 17.66 4.47
C VAL A 114 -8.76 16.92 5.80
N GLY A 115 -9.10 17.64 6.87
CA GLY A 115 -9.30 17.05 8.19
C GLY A 115 -10.40 15.99 8.21
N ALA A 116 -11.55 16.29 7.60
CA ALA A 116 -12.64 15.33 7.52
C ALA A 116 -12.25 14.07 6.72
N ASN A 117 -11.45 14.21 5.66
CA ASN A 117 -10.95 13.06 4.89
C ASN A 117 -9.95 12.18 5.68
N VAL A 118 -9.10 12.78 6.52
CA VAL A 118 -8.18 12.01 7.39
C VAL A 118 -8.96 11.14 8.38
N PHE A 119 -10.09 11.65 8.89
CA PHE A 119 -10.92 10.95 9.88
C PHE A 119 -12.12 10.21 9.30
N LEU A 120 -12.28 10.19 7.99
CA LEU A 120 -13.47 9.61 7.33
C LEU A 120 -13.75 8.16 7.76
N GLY A 121 -14.93 7.96 8.36
CA GLY A 121 -15.39 6.70 8.91
C GLY A 121 -14.81 6.34 10.27
N ARG A 122 -14.08 7.26 10.91
CA ARG A 122 -13.52 7.13 12.28
C ARG A 122 -13.54 8.49 12.99
N GLU A 123 -14.59 9.28 12.75
CA GLU A 123 -14.71 10.63 13.25
C GLU A 123 -14.74 10.63 14.79
N PRO A 124 -13.94 11.48 15.46
CA PRO A 124 -14.03 11.64 16.91
C PRO A 124 -15.37 12.27 17.26
N MET A 125 -16.08 11.65 18.19
CA MET A 125 -17.41 12.05 18.59
C MET A 125 -17.37 12.76 19.95
N ARG A 126 -18.16 13.83 20.09
CA ARG A 126 -18.49 14.45 21.37
C ARG A 126 -19.98 14.29 21.67
N ARG A 127 -20.36 14.45 22.93
CA ARG A 127 -21.77 14.41 23.35
C ARG A 127 -22.20 15.80 23.79
N LEU A 128 -23.21 16.34 23.13
CA LEU A 128 -23.90 17.56 23.55
C LEU A 128 -24.85 17.20 24.70
N PHE A 129 -24.75 17.90 25.83
CA PHE A 129 -25.49 17.61 27.06
C PHE A 129 -25.39 16.14 27.52
N GLY A 130 -24.28 15.44 27.20
CA GLY A 130 -24.06 14.05 27.59
C GLY A 130 -24.87 13.00 26.78
N ILE A 131 -25.76 13.43 25.87
CA ILE A 131 -26.75 12.54 25.23
C ILE A 131 -26.56 12.51 23.71
N LEU A 132 -26.54 13.67 23.04
CA LEU A 132 -26.54 13.76 21.58
C LEU A 132 -25.12 13.67 21.02
N PRO A 133 -24.77 12.60 20.27
CA PRO A 133 -23.45 12.49 19.66
C PRO A 133 -23.34 13.45 18.46
N TYR A 134 -22.21 14.17 18.38
CA TYR A 134 -21.85 15.00 17.23
C TYR A 134 -20.33 14.91 16.97
N VAL A 135 -19.92 15.21 15.74
CA VAL A 135 -18.52 15.16 15.32
C VAL A 135 -17.70 16.26 15.99
N ASP A 136 -16.55 15.91 16.57
CA ASP A 136 -15.62 16.88 17.17
C ASP A 136 -14.71 17.51 16.12
N GLU A 137 -15.23 18.46 15.37
CA GLU A 137 -14.48 19.16 14.33
C GLU A 137 -13.25 19.90 14.86
N ARG A 138 -13.26 20.38 16.13
CA ARG A 138 -12.10 21.05 16.73
C ARG A 138 -10.95 20.08 16.89
N ARG A 139 -11.23 18.89 17.37
CA ARG A 139 -10.26 17.82 17.52
C ARG A 139 -9.72 17.38 16.15
N ILE A 140 -10.60 17.18 15.16
CA ILE A 140 -10.22 16.85 13.79
C ILE A 140 -9.21 17.86 13.25
N ARG A 141 -9.52 19.17 13.35
CA ARG A 141 -8.63 20.24 12.86
C ARG A 141 -7.28 20.24 13.58
N ALA A 142 -7.29 20.17 14.91
CA ALA A 142 -6.09 20.23 15.71
C ALA A 142 -5.14 19.02 15.42
N GLU A 143 -5.69 17.81 15.45
CA GLU A 143 -4.90 16.59 15.21
C GLU A 143 -4.41 16.50 13.75
N THR A 144 -5.24 16.93 12.78
CA THR A 144 -4.81 16.99 11.38
C THR A 144 -3.71 18.02 11.19
N SER A 145 -3.83 19.23 11.72
CA SER A 145 -2.77 20.24 11.62
C SER A 145 -1.44 19.73 12.20
N ALA A 146 -1.46 19.16 13.40
CA ALA A 146 -0.27 18.58 14.02
C ALA A 146 0.35 17.45 13.19
N LEU A 147 -0.46 16.63 12.50
CA LEU A 147 0.00 15.62 11.58
C LEU A 147 0.69 16.24 10.35
N LEU A 148 0.04 17.23 9.72
CA LEU A 148 0.53 17.89 8.52
C LEU A 148 1.85 18.61 8.79
N ASP A 149 1.99 19.26 9.94
CA ASP A 149 3.24 19.91 10.38
C ASP A 149 4.40 18.92 10.52
N ARG A 150 4.13 17.71 11.03
CA ARG A 150 5.14 16.63 11.14
C ARG A 150 5.61 16.11 9.78
N LEU A 151 4.74 16.13 8.78
CA LEU A 151 5.06 15.64 7.45
C LEU A 151 5.92 16.60 6.61
N GLN A 152 6.23 17.80 7.15
CA GLN A 152 7.12 18.82 6.56
C GLN A 152 6.88 19.08 5.06
N SER A 153 5.71 18.78 4.56
CA SER A 153 5.36 18.98 3.16
C SER A 153 4.53 20.27 3.00
N GLN A 154 4.49 20.80 1.79
CA GLN A 154 3.57 21.90 1.43
C GLN A 154 2.12 21.42 1.46
N MET A 155 1.69 20.94 2.62
CA MET A 155 0.37 20.37 2.82
C MET A 155 -0.66 21.49 2.93
N PRO A 156 -1.85 21.27 2.38
CA PRO A 156 -2.93 22.26 2.50
C PRO A 156 -3.44 22.30 3.95
N PRO A 157 -3.93 23.46 4.42
CA PRO A 157 -4.53 23.56 5.74
C PRO A 157 -5.65 22.55 5.98
N ALA A 158 -5.77 22.03 7.20
CA ALA A 158 -6.76 21.01 7.58
C ALA A 158 -8.22 21.38 7.22
N ALA A 159 -8.54 22.68 7.20
CA ALA A 159 -9.87 23.20 6.85
C ALA A 159 -10.12 23.31 5.33
N LYS A 160 -9.09 23.20 4.49
CA LYS A 160 -9.24 23.36 3.03
C LYS A 160 -10.00 22.17 2.43
N THR A 161 -10.94 22.45 1.53
CA THR A 161 -11.72 21.44 0.81
C THR A 161 -10.83 20.68 -0.19
N VAL A 162 -10.98 19.37 -0.25
CA VAL A 162 -10.17 18.48 -1.10
C VAL A 162 -10.33 18.79 -2.58
N ALA A 163 -11.52 19.17 -3.05
CA ALA A 163 -11.77 19.59 -4.43
C ALA A 163 -10.82 20.69 -4.93
N ARG A 164 -10.29 21.55 -4.01
CA ARG A 164 -9.39 22.67 -4.34
C ARG A 164 -7.91 22.30 -4.27
N LEU A 165 -7.58 21.02 -4.18
CA LEU A 165 -6.22 20.51 -4.08
C LEU A 165 -5.69 20.05 -5.43
N SER A 166 -4.37 20.19 -5.64
CA SER A 166 -3.68 19.50 -6.74
C SER A 166 -3.69 17.97 -6.54
N GLY A 167 -3.44 17.20 -7.60
CA GLY A 167 -3.35 15.73 -7.51
C GLY A 167 -2.35 15.27 -6.46
N GLY A 168 -1.15 15.85 -6.44
CA GLY A 168 -0.12 15.55 -5.44
C GLY A 168 -0.55 15.91 -4.01
N GLN A 169 -1.28 17.01 -3.81
CA GLN A 169 -1.82 17.39 -2.50
C GLN A 169 -2.92 16.40 -2.05
N ARG A 170 -3.80 15.97 -2.95
CA ARG A 170 -4.82 14.95 -2.65
C ARG A 170 -4.16 13.64 -2.21
N GLN A 171 -3.13 13.21 -2.91
CA GLN A 171 -2.39 12.01 -2.55
C GLN A 171 -1.70 12.13 -1.18
N ALA A 172 -1.10 13.28 -0.90
CA ALA A 172 -0.51 13.54 0.41
C ALA A 172 -1.56 13.42 1.55
N VAL A 173 -2.82 13.82 1.31
CA VAL A 173 -3.92 13.62 2.28
C VAL A 173 -4.22 12.14 2.50
N ALA A 174 -4.27 11.33 1.43
CA ALA A 174 -4.49 9.89 1.55
C ALA A 174 -3.37 9.18 2.33
N ILE A 175 -2.12 9.60 2.11
CA ILE A 175 -0.95 9.10 2.85
C ILE A 175 -0.98 9.57 4.30
N ALA A 176 -1.32 10.84 4.55
CA ALA A 176 -1.47 11.38 5.89
C ALA A 176 -2.50 10.59 6.71
N ARG A 177 -3.59 10.15 6.08
CA ARG A 177 -4.58 9.26 6.70
C ARG A 177 -3.93 7.94 7.15
N ALA A 178 -3.16 7.29 6.29
CA ALA A 178 -2.49 6.03 6.63
C ALA A 178 -1.49 6.20 7.80
N ILE A 179 -0.74 7.30 7.81
CA ILE A 179 0.21 7.62 8.88
C ILE A 179 -0.52 7.91 10.19
N TYR A 180 -1.58 8.72 10.17
CA TYR A 180 -2.34 9.07 11.36
C TYR A 180 -2.89 7.82 12.07
N TRP A 181 -3.45 6.89 11.30
CA TRP A 181 -4.03 5.66 11.82
C TRP A 181 -3.00 4.57 12.11
N LYS A 182 -1.69 4.87 11.98
CA LYS A 182 -0.59 3.91 12.22
C LYS A 182 -0.83 2.60 11.49
N ALA A 183 -1.12 2.70 10.20
CA ALA A 183 -1.40 1.53 9.37
C ALA A 183 -0.26 0.52 9.48
N LYS A 184 -0.62 -0.76 9.64
CA LYS A 184 0.34 -1.87 9.64
C LYS A 184 0.69 -2.29 8.21
N VAL A 185 -0.30 -2.24 7.33
CA VAL A 185 -0.17 -2.50 5.90
C VAL A 185 -0.79 -1.34 5.14
N VAL A 186 -0.04 -0.79 4.19
CA VAL A 186 -0.50 0.25 3.28
C VAL A 186 -0.44 -0.30 1.86
N ILE A 187 -1.57 -0.37 1.20
CA ILE A 187 -1.67 -0.74 -0.21
C ILE A 187 -1.69 0.56 -1.02
N MET A 188 -0.78 0.71 -1.97
CA MET A 188 -0.70 1.83 -2.90
C MET A 188 -0.93 1.27 -4.32
N ASP A 189 -2.14 1.47 -4.85
CA ASP A 189 -2.53 0.95 -6.17
C ASP A 189 -2.34 2.02 -7.23
N GLU A 190 -1.29 1.88 -8.05
CA GLU A 190 -0.87 2.81 -9.11
C GLU A 190 -0.79 4.28 -8.66
N PRO A 191 -0.12 4.58 -7.54
CA PRO A 191 -0.24 5.87 -6.88
C PRO A 191 0.34 7.04 -7.69
N THR A 192 1.05 6.79 -8.78
CA THR A 192 1.74 7.79 -9.60
C THR A 192 1.20 7.92 -11.02
N ALA A 193 0.18 7.15 -11.39
CA ALA A 193 -0.29 7.04 -12.79
C ALA A 193 -0.69 8.38 -13.43
N ALA A 194 -1.22 9.33 -12.66
CA ALA A 194 -1.70 10.63 -13.15
C ALA A 194 -0.85 11.83 -12.68
N LEU A 195 0.38 11.58 -12.19
CA LEU A 195 1.20 12.62 -11.56
C LEU A 195 2.36 13.10 -12.44
N ALA A 196 2.71 14.38 -12.32
CA ALA A 196 3.92 14.95 -12.89
C ALA A 196 5.18 14.37 -12.20
N VAL A 197 6.34 14.44 -12.88
CA VAL A 197 7.60 13.83 -12.40
C VAL A 197 7.96 14.23 -10.97
N MET A 198 7.87 15.53 -10.65
CA MET A 198 8.19 16.04 -9.31
C MET A 198 7.22 15.52 -8.21
N GLU A 199 5.96 15.28 -8.58
CA GLU A 199 4.96 14.73 -7.67
C GLU A 199 5.18 13.24 -7.43
N ARG A 200 5.59 12.49 -8.46
CA ARG A 200 5.96 11.06 -8.34
C ARG A 200 7.07 10.84 -7.32
N GLN A 201 8.12 11.67 -7.35
CA GLN A 201 9.22 11.56 -6.38
C GLN A 201 8.75 11.74 -4.93
N LYS A 202 7.80 12.64 -4.68
CA LYS A 202 7.19 12.80 -3.35
C LYS A 202 6.46 11.54 -2.91
N VAL A 203 5.74 10.89 -3.82
CA VAL A 203 5.04 9.63 -3.53
C VAL A 203 6.01 8.51 -3.16
N VAL A 204 7.09 8.37 -3.92
CA VAL A 204 8.17 7.42 -3.62
C VAL A 204 8.77 7.68 -2.24
N GLN A 205 9.04 8.95 -1.91
CA GLN A 205 9.53 9.33 -0.59
C GLN A 205 8.55 8.99 0.53
N HIS A 206 7.26 9.25 0.33
CA HIS A 206 6.21 8.92 1.31
C HIS A 206 6.05 7.41 1.51
N ALA A 207 6.11 6.61 0.44
CA ALA A 207 6.09 5.15 0.55
C ALA A 207 7.27 4.64 1.41
N ARG A 208 8.47 5.19 1.19
CA ARG A 208 9.64 4.87 2.00
C ARG A 208 9.53 5.35 3.45
N GLN A 209 8.93 6.53 3.70
CA GLN A 209 8.67 7.04 5.04
C GLN A 209 7.69 6.14 5.80
N LEU A 210 6.62 5.67 5.14
CA LEU A 210 5.69 4.70 5.70
C LEU A 210 6.42 3.40 6.11
N ALA A 211 7.24 2.85 5.22
CA ALA A 211 8.03 1.67 5.52
C ALA A 211 9.02 1.92 6.68
N ALA A 212 9.71 3.06 6.69
CA ALA A 212 10.62 3.45 7.77
C ALA A 212 9.91 3.59 9.13
N SER A 213 8.61 3.95 9.14
CA SER A 213 7.78 3.98 10.36
C SER A 213 7.33 2.60 10.85
N GLY A 214 7.69 1.53 10.14
CA GLY A 214 7.39 0.14 10.49
C GLY A 214 6.16 -0.45 9.78
N ALA A 215 5.48 0.31 8.91
CA ALA A 215 4.41 -0.23 8.09
C ALA A 215 4.96 -1.14 6.97
N CYS A 216 4.18 -2.13 6.56
CA CYS A 216 4.42 -2.86 5.31
C CYS A 216 3.75 -2.11 4.17
N VAL A 217 4.45 -1.86 3.07
CA VAL A 217 3.88 -1.19 1.91
C VAL A 217 3.81 -2.16 0.74
N ILE A 218 2.61 -2.39 0.19
CA ILE A 218 2.42 -3.05 -1.10
C ILE A 218 2.31 -1.93 -2.15
N TYR A 219 3.31 -1.82 -3.00
CA TYR A 219 3.36 -0.80 -4.05
C TYR A 219 3.04 -1.45 -5.40
N VAL A 220 1.86 -1.19 -5.94
CA VAL A 220 1.47 -1.69 -7.28
C VAL A 220 1.76 -0.61 -8.30
N GLY A 221 2.48 -0.96 -9.35
CA GLY A 221 2.82 -0.03 -10.42
C GLY A 221 3.26 -0.73 -11.70
N HIS A 222 3.34 0.04 -12.77
CA HIS A 222 3.78 -0.43 -14.10
C HIS A 222 5.08 0.24 -14.57
N ASN A 223 5.51 1.33 -13.90
CA ASN A 223 6.78 1.99 -14.22
C ASN A 223 7.93 1.29 -13.47
N LEU A 224 8.67 0.43 -14.17
CA LEU A 224 9.73 -0.38 -13.59
C LEU A 224 10.91 0.43 -13.06
N VAL A 225 11.19 1.62 -13.60
CA VAL A 225 12.22 2.53 -13.06
C VAL A 225 11.83 2.96 -11.65
N GLU A 226 10.60 3.41 -11.48
CA GLU A 226 10.05 3.84 -10.19
C GLU A 226 9.96 2.67 -9.21
N ILE A 227 9.55 1.50 -9.68
CA ILE A 227 9.48 0.27 -8.88
C ILE A 227 10.86 -0.09 -8.30
N LEU A 228 11.90 -0.10 -9.13
CA LEU A 228 13.26 -0.40 -8.68
C LEU A 228 13.83 0.68 -7.75
N GLU A 229 13.35 1.90 -7.89
CA GLU A 229 13.71 3.00 -6.97
C GLU A 229 13.01 2.83 -5.61
N VAL A 230 11.70 2.55 -5.56
CA VAL A 230 10.91 2.57 -4.33
C VAL A 230 11.00 1.29 -3.52
N ALA A 231 11.13 0.13 -4.16
CA ALA A 231 10.98 -1.17 -3.52
C ALA A 231 12.23 -1.66 -2.81
N ASP A 232 12.02 -2.45 -1.75
CA ASP A 232 13.03 -3.33 -1.17
C ASP A 232 13.04 -4.68 -1.90
N ARG A 233 11.83 -5.22 -2.20
CA ARG A 233 11.62 -6.46 -2.97
C ARG A 233 10.58 -6.24 -4.05
N VAL A 234 10.69 -7.02 -5.11
CA VAL A 234 9.74 -7.03 -6.23
C VAL A 234 9.15 -8.42 -6.35
N ALA A 235 7.82 -8.53 -6.35
CA ALA A 235 7.06 -9.72 -6.65
C ALA A 235 6.45 -9.58 -8.04
N VAL A 236 6.74 -10.52 -8.94
CA VAL A 236 6.20 -10.53 -10.31
C VAL A 236 5.01 -11.46 -10.37
N MET A 237 3.89 -10.93 -10.82
CA MET A 237 2.66 -11.67 -11.00
C MET A 237 2.38 -11.93 -12.47
N PHE A 238 2.16 -13.20 -12.83
CA PHE A 238 1.82 -13.62 -14.18
C PHE A 238 0.68 -14.66 -14.13
N ARG A 239 -0.37 -14.44 -14.90
CA ARG A 239 -1.54 -15.33 -15.02
C ARG A 239 -2.07 -15.88 -13.70
N GLY A 240 -2.22 -15.01 -12.69
CA GLY A 240 -2.80 -15.36 -11.40
C GLY A 240 -1.84 -16.01 -10.42
N ARG A 241 -0.54 -16.06 -10.68
CA ARG A 241 0.50 -16.64 -9.81
C ARG A 241 1.61 -15.63 -9.55
N ILE A 242 2.25 -15.72 -8.39
CA ILE A 242 3.55 -15.08 -8.17
C ILE A 242 4.60 -16.02 -8.77
N VAL A 243 5.24 -15.58 -9.85
CA VAL A 243 6.23 -16.38 -10.60
C VAL A 243 7.66 -16.06 -10.23
N HIS A 244 7.91 -14.88 -9.64
CA HIS A 244 9.25 -14.48 -9.21
C HIS A 244 9.17 -13.50 -8.05
N VAL A 245 10.09 -13.63 -7.09
CA VAL A 245 10.28 -12.67 -6.00
C VAL A 245 11.76 -12.43 -5.80
N THR A 246 12.19 -11.19 -5.87
CA THR A 246 13.60 -10.82 -5.78
C THR A 246 13.82 -9.52 -5.01
N LEU A 247 15.04 -9.26 -4.55
CA LEU A 247 15.46 -7.95 -4.05
C LEU A 247 15.53 -6.96 -5.20
N ALA A 248 15.05 -5.73 -5.01
CA ALA A 248 15.10 -4.70 -6.05
C ALA A 248 16.55 -4.39 -6.52
N GLY A 249 17.53 -4.51 -5.61
CA GLY A 249 18.95 -4.31 -5.94
C GLY A 249 19.60 -5.49 -6.70
N ASN A 250 18.92 -6.63 -6.84
CA ASN A 250 19.43 -7.84 -7.49
C ASN A 250 18.74 -8.12 -8.84
N THR A 251 17.98 -7.17 -9.37
CA THR A 251 17.23 -7.33 -10.62
C THR A 251 17.27 -6.04 -11.43
N ASP A 252 16.87 -6.13 -12.68
CA ASP A 252 16.76 -5.01 -13.61
C ASP A 252 15.41 -5.08 -14.37
N GLN A 253 15.14 -4.03 -15.17
CA GLN A 253 13.90 -3.95 -15.93
C GLN A 253 13.74 -5.09 -16.93
N GLU A 254 14.82 -5.50 -17.59
CA GLU A 254 14.80 -6.56 -18.60
C GLU A 254 14.40 -7.90 -17.98
N THR A 255 14.98 -8.23 -16.83
CA THR A 255 14.67 -9.44 -16.06
C THR A 255 13.21 -9.44 -15.61
N LEU A 256 12.72 -8.31 -15.07
CA LEU A 256 11.32 -8.21 -14.64
C LEU A 256 10.36 -8.39 -15.82
N ILE A 257 10.64 -7.79 -16.98
CA ILE A 257 9.81 -7.94 -18.19
C ILE A 257 9.77 -9.40 -18.65
N LYS A 258 10.87 -10.13 -18.59
CA LYS A 258 10.91 -11.57 -18.94
C LYS A 258 9.93 -12.38 -18.09
N TYR A 259 9.89 -12.14 -16.78
CA TYR A 259 8.93 -12.81 -15.89
C TYR A 259 7.49 -12.32 -16.10
N MET A 260 7.28 -11.02 -16.32
CA MET A 260 5.96 -10.45 -16.56
C MET A 260 5.30 -10.99 -17.82
N THR A 261 6.10 -11.31 -18.85
CA THR A 261 5.62 -11.84 -20.15
C THR A 261 5.60 -13.37 -20.21
N GLY A 262 6.06 -14.06 -19.15
CA GLY A 262 6.17 -15.52 -19.10
C GLY A 262 7.27 -16.07 -19.99
N TYR A 263 8.24 -15.26 -20.41
CA TYR A 263 9.35 -15.70 -21.25
C TYR A 263 10.36 -16.54 -20.44
N ALA A 264 10.46 -16.31 -19.15
CA ALA A 264 11.33 -17.09 -18.24
C ALA A 264 10.80 -18.51 -18.00
N ASP A 265 9.48 -18.70 -17.87
CA ASP A 265 8.84 -20.00 -17.67
C ASP A 265 9.05 -20.97 -18.85
N ARG A 266 9.31 -20.46 -20.05
CA ARG A 266 9.49 -21.31 -21.26
C ARG A 266 10.88 -21.92 -21.39
N ARG A 267 11.89 -21.38 -20.68
CA ARG A 267 13.27 -21.93 -20.75
C ARG A 267 13.56 -22.95 -19.66
N ASP A 268 12.86 -22.88 -18.52
CA ASP A 268 13.03 -23.85 -17.43
C ASP A 268 12.16 -25.12 -17.64
N ALA A 269 11.29 -25.12 -18.68
CA ALA A 269 10.45 -26.26 -19.08
C ALA A 269 10.93 -26.99 -20.34
N ALA A 270 12.09 -26.62 -20.90
CA ALA A 270 12.75 -27.26 -22.04
C ALA A 270 14.12 -27.83 -21.62
#